data_5085647917bf5c34b6641d4448946065
#
_entry.id   5085647917bf5c34b6641d4448946065
#
_cell.length_a   1.000
_cell.length_b   1.000
_cell.length_c   1.000
_cell.angle_alpha   90.00
_cell.angle_beta   90.00
_cell.angle_gamma   90.00
#
_symmetry.space_group_name_H-M   'P 1'
#
loop_
_entity.id
_entity.type
_entity.pdbx_description
1 polymer ?
#
loop_
_entity_poly.entity_id
_entity_poly.type
_entity_poly.pdbx_seq_one_letter_code
_entity_poly.pdbx_strand_id
1 'polypeptide(L)'
;MSDTIAAIATAPGPSAIGVVRLSGPDTCAVLDRVFRPKNGRPMSRQEPRRLVLGDVLDRDGQVIDSALAVLFPGPGSYTGQDCGELQCHGSPVVLDAALAAMLAAGARQAKGGEFTRRAFLNGRMDLLQAEAVADLIDAETAQAAHNAVGQLEGVLSRTVAEIYDGLMAIVSRFYAVVDYPDEDIGDLQREDMLDTLRRAENRLEELLATFSRGKLLKLGVPTVILGRPNVGKSSLLNALLGYDRAIVTDVAGTTRDTVEEKVRVGHVLLRLCDTAGIHQTEDAVEKIGVERARAAARQASLALLVLDGSSPLTEADREAMALARQAPNLLVAVNKSDLPRAVDIGRLADEFDNVVSLSARSGEGVSVLCDAIGALYPAGEGRPGELLTNARQADAVSRALASVRSARSALRIGMTPDVVLTDAEAALEALGELNGKHIRDDLIQTIFSRFCVGK
;
A
#
# COMPACT_ATOMS: atom_id res chain seq x y z
N MET A 1 -18.09 -3.65 21.23
CA MET A 1 -18.86 -4.31 20.14
C MET A 1 -19.39 -5.62 20.69
N SER A 2 -20.71 -5.81 20.68
CA SER A 2 -21.37 -6.94 21.35
C SER A 2 -21.84 -8.05 20.39
N ASP A 3 -21.50 -7.96 19.10
CA ASP A 3 -21.93 -8.88 18.05
C ASP A 3 -20.79 -9.73 17.50
N THR A 4 -21.14 -10.95 17.08
CA THR A 4 -20.20 -11.88 16.42
C THR A 4 -20.34 -11.74 14.90
N ILE A 5 -19.21 -11.58 14.20
CA ILE A 5 -19.13 -11.43 12.75
C ILE A 5 -18.52 -12.65 12.08
N ALA A 6 -18.93 -12.89 10.84
CA ALA A 6 -18.37 -13.95 9.99
C ALA A 6 -18.11 -13.45 8.57
N ALA A 7 -17.08 -13.99 7.93
CA ALA A 7 -16.81 -13.78 6.50
C ALA A 7 -15.90 -14.87 5.93
N ILE A 8 -15.95 -15.04 4.60
CA ILE A 8 -14.93 -15.79 3.86
C ILE A 8 -13.66 -14.94 3.86
N ALA A 9 -12.55 -15.51 4.35
CA ALA A 9 -11.27 -14.80 4.53
C ALA A 9 -10.24 -15.07 3.41
N THR A 10 -10.49 -16.05 2.55
CA THR A 10 -9.66 -16.38 1.37
C THR A 10 -10.17 -15.65 0.13
N ALA A 11 -9.30 -15.51 -0.89
CA ALA A 11 -9.66 -14.89 -2.16
C ALA A 11 -10.84 -15.62 -2.83
N PRO A 12 -11.70 -14.91 -3.58
CA PRO A 12 -12.79 -15.54 -4.32
C PRO A 12 -12.25 -16.44 -5.44
N GLY A 13 -12.93 -17.56 -5.67
CA GLY A 13 -12.60 -18.53 -6.73
C GLY A 13 -12.24 -19.92 -6.18
N PRO A 14 -12.18 -20.94 -7.06
CA PRO A 14 -11.81 -22.30 -6.67
C PRO A 14 -10.37 -22.36 -6.16
N SER A 15 -10.16 -23.02 -5.01
CA SER A 15 -8.85 -23.23 -4.40
C SER A 15 -8.82 -24.59 -3.67
N ALA A 16 -7.65 -25.02 -3.26
CA ALA A 16 -7.54 -26.28 -2.49
C ALA A 16 -8.16 -26.13 -1.08
N ILE A 17 -7.97 -24.97 -0.45
CA ILE A 17 -8.47 -24.67 0.89
C ILE A 17 -9.10 -23.28 0.87
N GLY A 18 -10.29 -23.15 1.48
CA GLY A 18 -10.93 -21.88 1.76
C GLY A 18 -11.20 -21.72 3.24
N VAL A 19 -11.11 -20.50 3.75
CA VAL A 19 -11.26 -20.18 5.17
C VAL A 19 -12.48 -19.29 5.38
N VAL A 20 -13.38 -19.72 6.28
CA VAL A 20 -14.44 -18.87 6.82
C VAL A 20 -14.07 -18.48 8.24
N ARG A 21 -14.01 -17.19 8.54
CA ARG A 21 -13.56 -16.62 9.82
C ARG A 21 -14.71 -16.04 10.62
N LEU A 22 -14.64 -16.21 11.93
CA LEU A 22 -15.55 -15.64 12.94
C LEU A 22 -14.77 -14.74 13.90
N SER A 23 -15.43 -13.72 14.44
CA SER A 23 -14.90 -12.95 15.60
C SER A 23 -16.03 -12.34 16.42
N GLY A 24 -15.97 -12.49 17.74
CA GLY A 24 -16.89 -11.90 18.68
C GLY A 24 -17.19 -12.80 19.87
N PRO A 25 -18.08 -12.34 20.78
CA PRO A 25 -18.35 -13.04 22.04
C PRO A 25 -18.99 -14.42 21.86
N ASP A 26 -19.78 -14.63 20.80
CA ASP A 26 -20.49 -15.89 20.57
C ASP A 26 -19.73 -16.86 19.67
N THR A 27 -18.45 -16.60 19.35
CA THR A 27 -17.64 -17.42 18.44
C THR A 27 -17.66 -18.91 18.79
N CYS A 28 -17.46 -19.27 20.06
CA CYS A 28 -17.53 -20.67 20.51
C CYS A 28 -18.93 -21.28 20.30
N ALA A 29 -19.98 -20.55 20.66
CA ALA A 29 -21.35 -21.03 20.54
C ALA A 29 -21.77 -21.21 19.08
N VAL A 30 -21.34 -20.34 18.18
CA VAL A 30 -21.58 -20.50 16.74
C VAL A 30 -20.83 -21.70 16.21
N LEU A 31 -19.54 -21.87 16.54
CA LEU A 31 -18.75 -23.03 16.11
C LEU A 31 -19.36 -24.36 16.60
N ASP A 32 -19.80 -24.42 17.87
CA ASP A 32 -20.42 -25.64 18.42
C ASP A 32 -21.73 -26.04 17.71
N ARG A 33 -22.43 -25.08 17.07
CA ARG A 33 -23.65 -25.34 16.29
C ARG A 33 -23.37 -25.79 14.87
N VAL A 34 -22.33 -25.24 14.22
CA VAL A 34 -22.05 -25.46 12.80
C VAL A 34 -20.95 -26.47 12.52
N PHE A 35 -20.26 -26.95 13.55
CA PHE A 35 -19.15 -27.86 13.41
C PHE A 35 -19.21 -29.04 14.40
N ARG A 36 -19.14 -30.25 13.89
CA ARG A 36 -19.16 -31.48 14.70
C ARG A 36 -17.81 -32.19 14.63
N PRO A 37 -16.96 -32.02 15.67
CA PRO A 37 -15.66 -32.69 15.74
C PRO A 37 -15.76 -34.21 15.68
N LYS A 38 -14.85 -34.88 14.96
CA LYS A 38 -14.80 -36.34 14.90
C LYS A 38 -14.49 -37.01 16.25
N ASN A 39 -13.84 -36.30 17.16
CA ASN A 39 -13.54 -36.79 18.50
C ASN A 39 -14.72 -36.66 19.50
N GLY A 40 -15.88 -36.19 19.04
CA GLY A 40 -17.11 -36.06 19.83
C GLY A 40 -17.10 -34.94 20.89
N ARG A 41 -16.05 -34.15 21.02
CA ARG A 41 -16.01 -33.00 21.96
C ARG A 41 -16.35 -31.70 21.25
N PRO A 42 -17.23 -30.82 21.77
CA PRO A 42 -17.55 -29.55 21.14
C PRO A 42 -16.32 -28.63 21.07
N MET A 43 -16.31 -27.64 20.16
CA MET A 43 -15.20 -26.70 19.97
C MET A 43 -14.89 -25.88 21.24
N SER A 44 -15.90 -25.58 22.03
CA SER A 44 -15.77 -24.91 23.34
C SER A 44 -14.96 -25.72 24.38
N ARG A 45 -14.77 -27.00 24.17
CA ARG A 45 -13.99 -27.91 25.04
C ARG A 45 -12.71 -28.47 24.37
N GLN A 46 -12.37 -27.98 23.18
CA GLN A 46 -11.11 -28.30 22.50
C GLN A 46 -9.98 -27.44 23.05
N GLU A 47 -8.76 -27.91 22.85
CA GLU A 47 -7.57 -27.15 23.17
C GLU A 47 -7.46 -25.94 22.22
N PRO A 48 -7.34 -24.69 22.73
CA PRO A 48 -7.20 -23.50 21.90
C PRO A 48 -5.99 -23.58 20.97
N ARG A 49 -6.09 -22.96 19.79
CA ARG A 49 -5.03 -22.89 18.76
C ARG A 49 -4.60 -24.25 18.20
N ARG A 50 -5.45 -25.25 18.34
CA ARG A 50 -5.26 -26.58 17.78
C ARG A 50 -6.31 -26.86 16.70
N LEU A 51 -5.87 -27.33 15.56
CA LEU A 51 -6.75 -27.77 14.47
C LEU A 51 -7.47 -29.05 14.84
N VAL A 52 -8.78 -29.07 14.64
CA VAL A 52 -9.67 -30.18 14.96
C VAL A 52 -10.40 -30.64 13.69
N LEU A 53 -10.29 -31.92 13.33
CA LEU A 53 -11.02 -32.52 12.22
C LEU A 53 -12.49 -32.75 12.61
N GLY A 54 -13.43 -32.37 11.73
CA GLY A 54 -14.86 -32.52 11.93
C GLY A 54 -15.68 -32.30 10.67
N ASP A 55 -16.98 -32.34 10.82
CA ASP A 55 -17.96 -32.07 9.78
C ASP A 55 -18.57 -30.70 9.97
N VAL A 56 -18.58 -29.89 8.90
CA VAL A 56 -19.33 -28.63 8.84
C VAL A 56 -20.78 -28.96 8.53
N LEU A 57 -21.71 -28.41 9.29
CA LEU A 57 -23.13 -28.70 9.21
C LEU A 57 -23.89 -27.43 8.76
N ASP A 58 -24.93 -27.64 7.96
CA ASP A 58 -25.92 -26.63 7.68
C ASP A 58 -26.94 -26.51 8.83
N ARG A 59 -27.92 -25.62 8.66
CA ARG A 59 -28.98 -25.37 9.66
C ARG A 59 -29.88 -26.62 9.92
N ASP A 60 -29.96 -27.54 8.96
CA ASP A 60 -30.77 -28.75 9.03
C ASP A 60 -29.95 -29.97 9.53
N GLY A 61 -28.68 -29.74 9.91
CA GLY A 61 -27.75 -30.76 10.41
C GLY A 61 -27.13 -31.62 9.31
N GLN A 62 -27.30 -31.28 8.03
CA GLN A 62 -26.68 -31.98 6.91
C GLN A 62 -25.21 -31.59 6.80
N VAL A 63 -24.38 -32.53 6.40
CA VAL A 63 -22.94 -32.29 6.23
C VAL A 63 -22.69 -31.53 4.95
N ILE A 64 -22.10 -30.31 5.08
CA ILE A 64 -21.65 -29.47 3.97
C ILE A 64 -20.27 -29.96 3.50
N ASP A 65 -19.35 -30.19 4.46
CA ASP A 65 -17.96 -30.53 4.18
C ASP A 65 -17.31 -31.23 5.37
N SER A 66 -16.22 -31.96 5.13
CA SER A 66 -15.32 -32.47 6.17
C SER A 66 -14.09 -31.56 6.23
N ALA A 67 -13.96 -30.82 7.31
CA ALA A 67 -13.06 -29.64 7.42
C ALA A 67 -12.24 -29.65 8.70
N LEU A 68 -11.32 -28.69 8.82
CA LEU A 68 -10.62 -28.39 10.06
C LEU A 68 -11.20 -27.14 10.69
N ALA A 69 -11.33 -27.12 12.02
CA ALA A 69 -11.70 -25.95 12.77
C ALA A 69 -10.65 -25.58 13.82
N VAL A 70 -10.53 -24.30 14.13
CA VAL A 70 -9.64 -23.79 15.18
C VAL A 70 -10.27 -22.63 15.92
N LEU A 71 -9.98 -22.53 17.22
CA LEU A 71 -10.40 -21.44 18.11
C LEU A 71 -9.18 -20.66 18.60
N PHE A 72 -9.25 -19.34 18.56
CA PHE A 72 -8.27 -18.40 19.09
C PHE A 72 -8.93 -17.52 20.16
N PRO A 73 -8.81 -17.84 21.44
CA PRO A 73 -9.39 -17.03 22.49
C PRO A 73 -8.76 -15.63 22.57
N GLY A 74 -9.60 -14.63 22.86
CA GLY A 74 -9.15 -13.29 23.23
C GLY A 74 -8.41 -13.30 24.59
N PRO A 75 -7.55 -12.29 24.86
CA PRO A 75 -7.11 -11.22 23.96
C PRO A 75 -6.02 -11.62 22.96
N GLY A 76 -5.54 -12.87 22.98
CA GLY A 76 -4.44 -13.36 22.16
C GLY A 76 -4.83 -13.75 20.72
N SER A 77 -5.93 -13.25 20.20
CA SER A 77 -6.43 -13.45 18.83
C SER A 77 -6.07 -12.28 17.92
N TYR A 78 -6.43 -12.35 16.64
CA TYR A 78 -6.23 -11.25 15.68
C TYR A 78 -6.99 -9.98 16.08
N THR A 79 -8.28 -10.11 16.40
CA THR A 79 -9.13 -8.96 16.74
C THR A 79 -9.08 -8.55 18.22
N GLY A 80 -8.40 -9.33 19.07
CA GLY A 80 -8.46 -9.18 20.53
C GLY A 80 -9.73 -9.76 21.18
N GLN A 81 -10.71 -10.24 20.38
CA GLN A 81 -11.87 -10.97 20.79
C GLN A 81 -11.69 -12.47 20.50
N ASP A 82 -12.60 -13.31 20.93
CA ASP A 82 -12.60 -14.71 20.47
C ASP A 82 -12.72 -14.75 18.95
N CYS A 83 -11.83 -15.49 18.30
CA CYS A 83 -11.82 -15.75 16.86
C CYS A 83 -11.90 -17.25 16.60
N GLY A 84 -12.57 -17.61 15.51
CA GLY A 84 -12.64 -18.98 15.04
C GLY A 84 -12.48 -19.05 13.53
N GLU A 85 -11.97 -20.17 13.04
CA GLU A 85 -11.84 -20.42 11.61
C GLU A 85 -12.31 -21.83 11.28
N LEU A 86 -13.04 -21.95 10.15
CA LEU A 86 -13.27 -23.20 9.44
C LEU A 86 -12.40 -23.21 8.19
N GLN A 87 -11.58 -24.25 8.04
CA GLN A 87 -10.72 -24.47 6.88
C GLN A 87 -11.36 -25.58 6.06
N CYS A 88 -12.17 -25.19 5.08
CA CYS A 88 -12.97 -26.05 4.20
C CYS A 88 -12.23 -26.32 2.89
N HIS A 89 -12.76 -27.26 2.08
CA HIS A 89 -12.39 -27.31 0.67
C HIS A 89 -12.79 -25.99 -0.01
N GLY A 90 -11.89 -25.46 -0.86
CA GLY A 90 -12.00 -24.12 -1.42
C GLY A 90 -12.98 -23.99 -2.59
N SER A 91 -14.11 -24.69 -2.55
CA SER A 91 -15.22 -24.49 -3.47
C SER A 91 -16.04 -23.26 -3.03
N PRO A 92 -16.29 -22.28 -3.91
CA PRO A 92 -17.15 -21.13 -3.58
C PRO A 92 -18.50 -21.56 -2.99
N VAL A 93 -19.12 -22.60 -3.53
CA VAL A 93 -20.42 -23.13 -3.06
C VAL A 93 -20.33 -23.66 -1.63
N VAL A 94 -19.23 -24.37 -1.28
CA VAL A 94 -18.99 -24.88 0.07
C VAL A 94 -18.76 -23.73 1.05
N LEU A 95 -17.96 -22.73 0.66
CA LEU A 95 -17.65 -21.58 1.51
C LEU A 95 -18.88 -20.71 1.76
N ASP A 96 -19.71 -20.49 0.73
CA ASP A 96 -20.98 -19.77 0.87
C ASP A 96 -21.96 -20.52 1.79
N ALA A 97 -22.05 -21.84 1.66
CA ALA A 97 -22.89 -22.67 2.53
C ALA A 97 -22.40 -22.65 3.99
N ALA A 98 -21.08 -22.75 4.21
CA ALA A 98 -20.48 -22.65 5.55
C ALA A 98 -20.70 -21.26 6.18
N LEU A 99 -20.55 -20.19 5.40
CA LEU A 99 -20.86 -18.83 5.85
C LEU A 99 -22.35 -18.68 6.20
N ALA A 100 -23.25 -19.17 5.33
CA ALA A 100 -24.70 -19.14 5.58
C ALA A 100 -25.06 -19.91 6.85
N ALA A 101 -24.43 -21.05 7.13
CA ALA A 101 -24.63 -21.80 8.37
C ALA A 101 -24.21 -20.98 9.61
N MET A 102 -23.06 -20.31 9.55
CA MET A 102 -22.61 -19.40 10.65
C MET A 102 -23.57 -18.24 10.88
N LEU A 103 -24.09 -17.65 9.79
CA LEU A 103 -25.06 -16.54 9.89
C LEU A 103 -26.38 -17.05 10.51
N ALA A 104 -26.86 -18.21 10.11
CA ALA A 104 -28.04 -18.84 10.69
C ALA A 104 -27.83 -19.23 12.18
N ALA A 105 -26.59 -19.53 12.57
CA ALA A 105 -26.21 -19.82 13.96
C ALA A 105 -26.05 -18.60 14.85
N GLY A 106 -26.25 -17.36 14.32
CA GLY A 106 -26.28 -16.11 15.10
C GLY A 106 -25.12 -15.15 14.84
N ALA A 107 -24.22 -15.46 13.93
CA ALA A 107 -23.24 -14.49 13.45
C ALA A 107 -23.90 -13.49 12.49
N ARG A 108 -23.31 -12.30 12.36
CA ARG A 108 -23.62 -11.32 11.32
C ARG A 108 -22.51 -11.30 10.26
N GLN A 109 -22.88 -11.05 9.02
CA GLN A 109 -21.86 -10.85 7.97
C GLN A 109 -20.96 -9.64 8.29
N ALA A 110 -19.65 -9.85 8.19
CA ALA A 110 -18.67 -8.78 8.39
C ALA A 110 -18.69 -7.79 7.21
N LYS A 111 -18.42 -6.53 7.52
CA LYS A 111 -18.13 -5.48 6.53
C LYS A 111 -16.68 -5.57 6.08
N GLY A 112 -16.31 -4.87 4.98
CA GLY A 112 -14.93 -4.71 4.56
C GLY A 112 -14.08 -4.13 5.69
N GLY A 113 -12.91 -4.72 5.94
CA GLY A 113 -11.97 -4.30 7.00
C GLY A 113 -12.43 -4.46 8.44
N GLU A 114 -13.58 -5.10 8.72
CA GLU A 114 -14.15 -5.10 10.07
C GLU A 114 -13.31 -5.88 11.08
N PHE A 115 -12.64 -6.95 10.69
CA PHE A 115 -11.74 -7.69 11.59
C PHE A 115 -10.52 -6.83 11.98
N THR A 116 -9.90 -6.17 11.02
CA THR A 116 -8.76 -5.27 11.28
C THR A 116 -9.18 -4.03 12.07
N ARG A 117 -10.37 -3.49 11.80
CA ARG A 117 -10.94 -2.41 12.59
C ARG A 117 -11.16 -2.82 14.06
N ARG A 118 -11.64 -4.04 14.31
CA ARG A 118 -11.79 -4.56 15.68
C ARG A 118 -10.43 -4.74 16.35
N ALA A 119 -9.42 -5.23 15.61
CA ALA A 119 -8.06 -5.32 16.10
C ALA A 119 -7.49 -3.96 16.53
N PHE A 120 -7.70 -2.92 15.72
CA PHE A 120 -7.34 -1.54 16.06
C PHE A 120 -8.08 -1.03 17.29
N LEU A 121 -9.41 -1.13 17.34
CA LEU A 121 -10.23 -0.66 18.45
C LEU A 121 -9.96 -1.39 19.78
N ASN A 122 -9.51 -2.64 19.72
CA ASN A 122 -9.13 -3.44 20.87
C ASN A 122 -7.62 -3.31 21.21
N GLY A 123 -6.91 -2.36 20.60
CA GLY A 123 -5.50 -2.07 20.91
C GLY A 123 -4.51 -3.16 20.49
N ARG A 124 -4.89 -4.06 19.54
CA ARG A 124 -3.99 -5.09 19.02
C ARG A 124 -2.97 -4.53 18.04
N MET A 125 -3.31 -3.44 17.39
CA MET A 125 -2.47 -2.69 16.45
C MET A 125 -2.89 -1.22 16.45
N ASP A 126 -1.99 -0.35 16.06
CA ASP A 126 -2.30 1.05 15.79
C ASP A 126 -2.81 1.24 14.34
N LEU A 127 -3.11 2.50 13.97
CA LEU A 127 -3.65 2.79 12.65
C LEU A 127 -2.63 2.60 11.53
N LEU A 128 -1.34 2.91 11.77
CA LEU A 128 -0.27 2.68 10.79
C LEU A 128 -0.10 1.18 10.51
N GLN A 129 -0.12 0.35 11.54
CA GLN A 129 -0.09 -1.10 11.42
C GLN A 129 -1.34 -1.64 10.70
N ALA A 130 -2.52 -1.08 11.00
CA ALA A 130 -3.76 -1.46 10.32
C ALA A 130 -3.70 -1.14 8.81
N GLU A 131 -3.23 0.05 8.43
CA GLU A 131 -3.01 0.40 7.02
C GLU A 131 -1.99 -0.53 6.34
N ALA A 132 -0.93 -0.92 7.07
CA ALA A 132 0.08 -1.85 6.57
C ALA A 132 -0.47 -3.25 6.25
N VAL A 133 -1.54 -3.71 6.93
CA VAL A 133 -2.23 -4.96 6.57
C VAL A 133 -2.78 -4.90 5.13
N ALA A 134 -3.41 -3.78 4.75
CA ALA A 134 -3.90 -3.60 3.39
C ALA A 134 -2.73 -3.50 2.39
N ASP A 135 -1.71 -2.71 2.71
CA ASP A 135 -0.53 -2.54 1.87
C ASP A 135 0.20 -3.87 1.62
N LEU A 136 0.23 -4.77 2.62
CA LEU A 136 0.84 -6.09 2.49
C LEU A 136 0.03 -7.01 1.55
N ILE A 137 -1.31 -6.94 1.64
CA ILE A 137 -2.20 -7.75 0.78
C ILE A 137 -2.12 -7.28 -0.67
N ASP A 138 -2.06 -5.96 -0.88
CA ASP A 138 -2.02 -5.33 -2.19
C ASP A 138 -0.61 -5.25 -2.79
N ALA A 139 0.42 -5.74 -2.07
CA ALA A 139 1.80 -5.66 -2.50
C ALA A 139 2.08 -6.50 -3.75
N GLU A 140 2.49 -5.86 -4.83
CA GLU A 140 2.81 -6.49 -6.12
C GLU A 140 4.32 -6.73 -6.32
N THR A 141 5.17 -6.20 -5.42
CA THR A 141 6.63 -6.42 -5.42
C THR A 141 7.12 -6.89 -4.05
N ALA A 142 8.20 -7.66 -4.04
CA ALA A 142 8.82 -8.11 -2.79
C ALA A 142 9.24 -6.93 -1.89
N GLN A 143 9.66 -5.81 -2.48
CA GLN A 143 10.06 -4.62 -1.75
C GLN A 143 8.86 -3.92 -1.11
N ALA A 144 7.71 -3.84 -1.80
CA ALA A 144 6.47 -3.32 -1.23
C ALA A 144 6.01 -4.19 -0.04
N ALA A 145 6.04 -5.52 -0.21
CA ALA A 145 5.72 -6.47 0.85
C ALA A 145 6.65 -6.32 2.06
N HIS A 146 7.98 -6.22 1.86
CA HIS A 146 8.94 -6.02 2.95
C HIS A 146 8.70 -4.71 3.71
N ASN A 147 8.39 -3.61 3.00
CA ASN A 147 8.06 -2.36 3.66
C ASN A 147 6.77 -2.47 4.48
N ALA A 148 5.73 -3.10 3.94
CA ALA A 148 4.48 -3.31 4.64
C ALA A 148 4.66 -4.21 5.89
N VAL A 149 5.47 -5.27 5.81
CA VAL A 149 5.82 -6.11 6.97
C VAL A 149 6.52 -5.28 8.05
N GLY A 150 7.52 -4.46 7.69
CA GLY A 150 8.20 -3.60 8.65
C GLY A 150 7.26 -2.59 9.32
N GLN A 151 6.29 -2.02 8.57
CA GLN A 151 5.25 -1.17 9.15
C GLN A 151 4.32 -1.96 10.08
N LEU A 152 3.93 -3.16 9.70
CA LEU A 152 3.10 -4.04 10.53
C LEU A 152 3.82 -4.44 11.84
N GLU A 153 5.14 -4.61 11.81
CA GLU A 153 5.99 -4.81 12.99
C GLU A 153 6.18 -3.53 13.83
N GLY A 154 5.59 -2.40 13.39
CA GLY A 154 5.56 -1.15 14.11
C GLY A 154 6.83 -0.30 14.00
N VAL A 155 7.63 -0.45 12.93
CA VAL A 155 8.85 0.37 12.74
C VAL A 155 8.47 1.84 12.65
N LEU A 156 7.54 2.21 11.76
CA LEU A 156 7.07 3.59 11.62
C LEU A 156 6.36 4.09 12.89
N SER A 157 5.56 3.23 13.53
CA SER A 157 4.86 3.56 14.77
C SER A 157 5.81 3.95 15.89
N ARG A 158 6.93 3.22 16.06
CA ARG A 158 7.97 3.56 17.05
C ARG A 158 8.63 4.89 16.74
N THR A 159 8.99 5.13 15.48
CA THR A 159 9.57 6.42 15.06
C THR A 159 8.64 7.59 15.36
N VAL A 160 7.34 7.46 15.07
CA VAL A 160 6.34 8.48 15.38
C VAL A 160 6.17 8.65 16.88
N ALA A 161 6.17 7.55 17.66
CA ALA A 161 6.05 7.59 19.10
C ALA A 161 7.23 8.30 19.77
N GLU A 162 8.48 8.07 19.32
CA GLU A 162 9.67 8.75 19.83
C GLU A 162 9.58 10.29 19.66
N ILE A 163 9.09 10.75 18.50
CA ILE A 163 8.88 12.18 18.24
C ILE A 163 7.75 12.72 19.15
N TYR A 164 6.64 11.98 19.22
CA TYR A 164 5.47 12.34 20.03
C TYR A 164 5.85 12.47 21.51
N ASP A 165 6.56 11.49 22.06
CA ASP A 165 6.97 11.47 23.47
C ASP A 165 7.94 12.62 23.80
N GLY A 166 8.85 12.95 22.88
CA GLY A 166 9.73 14.11 23.00
C GLY A 166 8.96 15.45 23.08
N LEU A 167 7.97 15.63 22.21
CA LEU A 167 7.10 16.83 22.24
C LEU A 167 6.19 16.85 23.47
N MET A 168 5.62 15.68 23.84
CA MET A 168 4.79 15.55 25.04
C MET A 168 5.56 15.89 26.32
N ALA A 169 6.85 15.54 26.40
CA ALA A 169 7.70 15.91 27.54
C ALA A 169 7.84 17.44 27.68
N ILE A 170 7.95 18.18 26.55
CA ILE A 170 7.95 19.65 26.56
C ILE A 170 6.62 20.18 27.09
N VAL A 171 5.50 19.73 26.51
CA VAL A 171 4.15 20.18 26.86
C VAL A 171 3.83 19.89 28.33
N SER A 172 4.11 18.66 28.80
CA SER A 172 3.84 18.26 30.17
C SER A 172 4.65 19.06 31.20
N ARG A 173 5.94 19.32 30.94
CA ARG A 173 6.76 20.18 31.79
C ARG A 173 6.25 21.61 31.85
N PHE A 174 5.77 22.09 30.72
CA PHE A 174 5.21 23.42 30.63
C PHE A 174 3.98 23.60 31.50
N TYR A 175 3.03 22.64 31.42
CA TYR A 175 1.84 22.64 32.28
C TYR A 175 2.22 22.51 33.76
N ALA A 176 3.19 21.67 34.09
CA ALA A 176 3.65 21.52 35.47
C ALA A 176 4.17 22.84 36.05
N VAL A 177 4.95 23.63 35.30
CA VAL A 177 5.42 24.96 35.75
C VAL A 177 4.30 25.97 35.88
N VAL A 178 3.27 25.92 35.04
CA VAL A 178 2.11 26.82 35.10
C VAL A 178 1.20 26.47 36.28
N ASP A 179 0.93 25.19 36.52
CA ASP A 179 0.01 24.72 37.54
C ASP A 179 0.60 24.75 38.96
N TYR A 180 1.95 24.64 39.07
CA TYR A 180 2.67 24.58 40.34
C TYR A 180 3.83 25.59 40.39
N PRO A 181 3.54 26.92 40.33
CA PRO A 181 4.59 27.95 40.26
C PRO A 181 5.46 28.04 41.51
N ASP A 182 5.01 27.51 42.64
CA ASP A 182 5.70 27.51 43.93
C ASP A 182 6.55 26.23 44.18
N GLU A 183 6.45 25.24 43.31
CA GLU A 183 7.29 24.03 43.38
C GLU A 183 8.57 24.23 42.58
N ASP A 184 9.70 23.78 43.14
CA ASP A 184 11.04 23.84 42.50
C ASP A 184 11.13 22.80 41.36
N ILE A 185 10.17 22.89 40.38
CA ILE A 185 10.17 22.13 39.16
C ILE A 185 11.26 22.73 38.30
N GLY A 186 12.43 22.09 38.30
CA GLY A 186 13.65 22.58 37.68
C GLY A 186 13.40 23.27 36.34
N ASP A 187 13.94 24.46 36.17
CA ASP A 187 13.76 25.37 35.03
C ASP A 187 13.80 24.61 33.71
N LEU A 188 12.78 24.79 32.90
CA LEU A 188 12.80 24.37 31.47
C LEU A 188 13.92 25.14 30.78
N GLN A 189 15.10 24.51 30.70
CA GLN A 189 16.20 25.14 29.99
C GLN A 189 15.80 25.29 28.53
N ARG A 190 15.77 26.52 28.06
CA ARG A 190 15.41 26.89 26.68
C ARG A 190 16.23 26.10 25.66
N GLU A 191 17.48 25.80 25.99
CA GLU A 191 18.38 25.04 25.15
C GLU A 191 17.93 23.57 24.95
N ASP A 192 17.45 22.91 26.02
CA ASP A 192 16.93 21.54 25.95
C ASP A 192 15.65 21.46 25.08
N MET A 193 14.77 22.46 25.20
CA MET A 193 13.57 22.56 24.36
C MET A 193 13.94 22.77 22.90
N LEU A 194 14.87 23.70 22.61
CA LEU A 194 15.35 23.93 21.25
C LEU A 194 15.99 22.69 20.64
N ASP A 195 16.74 21.95 21.43
CA ASP A 195 17.38 20.71 20.98
C ASP A 195 16.36 19.61 20.69
N THR A 196 15.33 19.48 21.56
CA THR A 196 14.23 18.51 21.35
C THR A 196 13.42 18.88 20.10
N LEU A 197 13.04 20.15 19.92
CA LEU A 197 12.32 20.60 18.74
C LEU A 197 13.17 20.43 17.45
N ARG A 198 14.48 20.68 17.52
CA ARG A 198 15.39 20.44 16.38
C ARG A 198 15.47 18.96 16.01
N ARG A 199 15.56 18.07 16.98
CA ARG A 199 15.57 16.61 16.74
C ARG A 199 14.24 16.15 16.11
N ALA A 200 13.11 16.64 16.63
CA ALA A 200 11.80 16.35 16.08
C ALA A 200 11.68 16.85 14.64
N GLU A 201 12.11 18.10 14.35
CA GLU A 201 12.12 18.65 13.00
C GLU A 201 12.92 17.79 12.02
N ASN A 202 14.18 17.49 12.34
CA ASN A 202 15.04 16.69 11.48
C ASN A 202 14.42 15.33 11.18
N ARG A 203 13.85 14.67 12.21
CA ARG A 203 13.24 13.35 12.03
C ARG A 203 11.96 13.38 11.18
N LEU A 204 11.15 14.44 11.33
CA LEU A 204 9.96 14.65 10.49
C LEU A 204 10.34 14.97 9.03
N GLU A 205 11.41 15.74 8.79
CA GLU A 205 11.95 15.99 7.45
C GLU A 205 12.42 14.69 6.78
N GLU A 206 13.19 13.88 7.50
CA GLU A 206 13.64 12.57 7.03
C GLU A 206 12.44 11.68 6.63
N LEU A 207 11.42 11.59 7.49
CA LEU A 207 10.20 10.84 7.20
C LEU A 207 9.49 11.38 5.97
N LEU A 208 9.28 12.69 5.88
CA LEU A 208 8.57 13.31 4.76
C LEU A 208 9.30 13.10 3.43
N ALA A 209 10.64 13.13 3.44
CA ALA A 209 11.46 12.86 2.26
C ALA A 209 11.26 11.44 1.71
N THR A 210 10.82 10.48 2.54
CA THR A 210 10.54 9.11 2.10
C THR A 210 9.27 8.97 1.27
N PHE A 211 8.34 9.94 1.34
CA PHE A 211 6.99 9.80 0.80
C PHE A 211 6.96 9.58 -0.71
N SER A 212 7.72 10.34 -1.49
CA SER A 212 7.74 10.20 -2.95
C SER A 212 8.11 8.78 -3.36
N ARG A 213 9.12 8.19 -2.72
CA ARG A 213 9.57 6.82 -2.94
C ARG A 213 8.55 5.79 -2.44
N GLY A 214 8.02 5.96 -1.23
CA GLY A 214 7.01 5.05 -0.68
C GLY A 214 5.73 5.03 -1.51
N LYS A 215 5.31 6.16 -2.04
CA LYS A 215 4.19 6.26 -2.98
C LYS A 215 4.43 5.46 -4.27
N LEU A 216 5.62 5.59 -4.88
CA LEU A 216 5.98 4.84 -6.07
C LEU A 216 6.09 3.34 -5.78
N LEU A 217 6.62 2.96 -4.62
CA LEU A 217 6.71 1.57 -4.19
C LEU A 217 5.33 0.92 -4.04
N LYS A 218 4.35 1.62 -3.47
CA LYS A 218 2.99 1.13 -3.26
C LYS A 218 2.14 1.15 -4.52
N LEU A 219 2.14 2.28 -5.26
CA LEU A 219 1.23 2.50 -6.37
C LEU A 219 1.82 2.11 -7.73
N GLY A 220 3.12 1.84 -7.78
CA GLY A 220 3.85 1.70 -9.02
C GLY A 220 4.26 3.05 -9.63
N VAL A 221 5.18 2.99 -10.60
CA VAL A 221 5.71 4.14 -11.32
C VAL A 221 4.76 4.49 -12.47
N PRO A 222 4.07 5.64 -12.46
CA PRO A 222 3.26 6.09 -13.58
C PRO A 222 4.16 6.21 -14.82
N THR A 223 3.87 5.39 -15.85
CA THR A 223 4.73 5.23 -17.03
C THR A 223 3.93 5.45 -18.30
N VAL A 224 4.48 6.23 -19.23
CA VAL A 224 3.92 6.40 -20.57
C VAL A 224 4.86 5.83 -21.63
N ILE A 225 4.30 5.11 -22.61
CA ILE A 225 5.06 4.62 -23.78
C ILE A 225 4.76 5.53 -24.97
N LEU A 226 5.77 6.24 -25.45
CA LEU A 226 5.68 7.21 -26.54
C LEU A 226 6.45 6.75 -27.78
N GLY A 227 6.07 7.25 -28.94
CA GLY A 227 6.70 6.96 -30.22
C GLY A 227 5.68 6.98 -31.36
N ARG A 228 6.12 7.21 -32.60
CA ARG A 228 5.25 7.20 -33.77
C ARG A 228 4.55 5.86 -33.98
N PRO A 229 3.52 5.75 -34.85
CA PRO A 229 2.92 4.47 -35.22
C PRO A 229 3.96 3.47 -35.77
N ASN A 230 3.74 2.18 -35.51
CA ASN A 230 4.55 1.06 -36.03
C ASN A 230 6.04 0.97 -35.62
N VAL A 231 6.46 1.74 -34.60
CA VAL A 231 7.81 1.59 -34.00
C VAL A 231 7.95 0.36 -33.11
N GLY A 232 6.82 -0.28 -32.74
CA GLY A 232 6.79 -1.49 -31.93
C GLY A 232 6.44 -1.26 -30.47
N LYS A 233 5.66 -0.22 -30.14
CA LYS A 233 5.19 0.04 -28.75
C LYS A 233 4.46 -1.16 -28.14
N SER A 234 3.47 -1.73 -28.84
CA SER A 234 2.72 -2.91 -28.38
C SER A 234 3.61 -4.15 -28.27
N SER A 235 4.58 -4.29 -29.18
CA SER A 235 5.56 -5.39 -29.13
C SER A 235 6.47 -5.25 -27.91
N LEU A 236 6.90 -4.03 -27.58
CA LEU A 236 7.70 -3.75 -26.38
C LEU A 236 6.90 -4.03 -25.11
N LEU A 237 5.65 -3.60 -25.05
CA LEU A 237 4.76 -3.91 -23.94
C LEU A 237 4.62 -5.42 -23.72
N ASN A 238 4.34 -6.18 -24.80
CA ASN A 238 4.25 -7.63 -24.73
C ASN A 238 5.58 -8.28 -24.32
N ALA A 239 6.71 -7.74 -24.75
CA ALA A 239 8.02 -8.24 -24.35
C ALA A 239 8.30 -8.00 -22.86
N LEU A 240 7.90 -6.85 -22.33
CA LEU A 240 7.99 -6.54 -20.89
C LEU A 240 7.05 -7.42 -20.06
N LEU A 241 5.81 -7.65 -20.51
CA LEU A 241 4.84 -8.55 -19.86
C LEU A 241 5.32 -10.00 -19.86
N GLY A 242 6.05 -10.44 -20.89
CA GLY A 242 6.61 -11.79 -21.02
C GLY A 242 7.93 -12.00 -20.29
N TYR A 243 8.67 -10.93 -19.97
CA TYR A 243 9.98 -11.00 -19.36
C TYR A 243 9.95 -11.42 -17.88
N ASP A 244 9.02 -10.87 -17.12
CA ASP A 244 8.76 -11.31 -15.75
C ASP A 244 7.28 -11.75 -15.73
N ARG A 245 7.00 -13.05 -15.69
CA ARG A 245 5.63 -13.58 -15.69
C ARG A 245 4.82 -12.86 -14.61
N ALA A 246 4.32 -11.67 -14.93
CA ALA A 246 3.36 -10.99 -14.11
C ALA A 246 2.13 -11.90 -14.03
N ILE A 247 1.81 -12.35 -12.84
CA ILE A 247 0.50 -12.92 -12.55
C ILE A 247 -0.45 -11.74 -12.75
N VAL A 248 -0.99 -11.60 -13.96
CA VAL A 248 -2.13 -10.72 -14.22
C VAL A 248 -3.27 -11.32 -13.42
N THR A 249 -3.50 -10.79 -12.24
CA THR A 249 -4.71 -11.10 -11.48
C THR A 249 -5.82 -10.26 -12.13
N ASP A 250 -6.55 -10.86 -13.05
CA ASP A 250 -7.88 -10.40 -13.43
C ASP A 250 -8.79 -10.53 -12.21
N VAL A 251 -8.68 -9.61 -11.27
CA VAL A 251 -9.70 -9.43 -10.25
C VAL A 251 -10.80 -8.59 -10.89
N ALA A 252 -11.74 -9.26 -11.54
CA ALA A 252 -12.98 -8.66 -11.99
C ALA A 252 -13.72 -8.11 -10.77
N GLY A 253 -13.73 -6.78 -10.60
CA GLY A 253 -14.61 -6.18 -9.57
C GLY A 253 -14.20 -4.87 -8.95
N THR A 254 -13.09 -4.24 -9.30
CA THR A 254 -12.75 -2.92 -8.76
C THR A 254 -12.62 -1.88 -9.87
N THR A 255 -13.64 -1.01 -9.90
CA THR A 255 -13.69 0.36 -10.40
C THR A 255 -13.81 0.64 -11.91
N ARG A 256 -14.70 1.56 -12.20
CA ARG A 256 -15.06 2.23 -13.44
C ARG A 256 -13.98 3.19 -14.00
N ASP A 257 -12.73 3.06 -13.59
CA ASP A 257 -11.66 3.93 -14.07
C ASP A 257 -10.81 3.22 -15.12
N THR A 258 -10.27 3.98 -16.07
CA THR A 258 -9.45 3.57 -17.21
C THR A 258 -8.61 2.32 -16.93
N VAL A 259 -8.70 1.32 -17.83
CA VAL A 259 -7.89 0.07 -17.73
C VAL A 259 -6.41 0.45 -17.73
N GLU A 260 -5.83 0.57 -16.56
CA GLU A 260 -4.40 0.75 -16.38
C GLU A 260 -3.75 -0.64 -16.34
N GLU A 261 -2.81 -0.89 -17.23
CA GLU A 261 -2.02 -2.12 -17.21
C GLU A 261 -0.83 -1.94 -16.27
N LYS A 262 -0.55 -2.96 -15.45
CA LYS A 262 0.60 -3.01 -14.55
C LYS A 262 1.60 -4.02 -15.04
N VAL A 263 2.87 -3.63 -15.09
CA VAL A 263 3.98 -4.46 -15.54
C VAL A 263 5.07 -4.46 -14.49
N ARG A 264 5.44 -5.65 -14.00
CA ARG A 264 6.57 -5.78 -13.08
C ARG A 264 7.87 -5.92 -13.88
N VAL A 265 8.83 -5.06 -13.59
CA VAL A 265 10.18 -5.06 -14.17
C VAL A 265 11.18 -5.19 -13.03
N GLY A 266 11.62 -6.41 -12.74
CA GLY A 266 12.46 -6.70 -11.59
C GLY A 266 11.78 -6.30 -10.27
N HIS A 267 12.36 -5.33 -9.55
CA HIS A 267 11.81 -4.79 -8.30
C HIS A 267 10.89 -3.58 -8.50
N VAL A 268 10.72 -3.08 -9.72
CA VAL A 268 9.91 -1.91 -10.05
C VAL A 268 8.57 -2.34 -10.64
N LEU A 269 7.48 -1.79 -10.11
CA LEU A 269 6.15 -1.92 -10.70
C LEU A 269 5.90 -0.71 -11.61
N LEU A 270 5.71 -0.92 -12.91
CA LEU A 270 5.28 0.11 -13.86
C LEU A 270 3.76 0.12 -13.94
N ARG A 271 3.16 1.29 -13.84
CA ARG A 271 1.73 1.52 -14.07
C ARG A 271 1.57 2.29 -15.37
N LEU A 272 1.10 1.61 -16.41
CA LEU A 272 1.01 2.17 -17.75
C LEU A 272 -0.21 3.09 -17.85
N CYS A 273 0.05 4.34 -18.18
CA CYS A 273 -0.98 5.36 -18.43
C CYS A 273 -1.36 5.32 -19.92
N ASP A 274 -2.68 5.29 -20.22
CA ASP A 274 -3.24 5.35 -21.59
C ASP A 274 -2.84 4.20 -22.54
N THR A 275 -3.14 2.96 -22.13
CA THR A 275 -2.93 1.78 -22.99
C THR A 275 -3.88 1.76 -24.21
N ALA A 276 -4.96 2.53 -24.21
CA ALA A 276 -5.90 2.64 -25.34
C ALA A 276 -5.22 3.16 -26.63
N GLY A 277 -4.23 4.04 -26.50
CA GLY A 277 -3.41 4.50 -27.65
C GLY A 277 -2.42 3.46 -28.18
N ILE A 278 -2.15 2.39 -27.41
CA ILE A 278 -1.22 1.32 -27.79
C ILE A 278 -1.93 0.21 -28.60
N HIS A 279 -3.22 0.00 -28.38
CA HIS A 279 -4.02 -1.09 -28.97
C HIS A 279 -4.90 -0.68 -30.15
N GLN A 280 -5.07 0.62 -30.47
CA GLN A 280 -5.89 1.06 -31.59
C GLN A 280 -5.13 1.05 -32.93
N THR A 281 -5.65 0.25 -33.87
CA THR A 281 -5.30 0.25 -35.27
C THR A 281 -5.86 1.51 -35.99
N GLU A 282 -5.10 1.96 -36.99
CA GLU A 282 -5.33 3.07 -37.91
C GLU A 282 -6.82 3.33 -38.21
N ASP A 283 -7.33 4.47 -37.86
CA ASP A 283 -8.16 5.43 -38.55
C ASP A 283 -9.01 6.25 -37.55
N ALA A 284 -8.91 7.56 -37.71
CA ALA A 284 -9.84 8.57 -37.16
C ALA A 284 -9.73 8.91 -35.66
N VAL A 285 -8.56 9.30 -35.10
CA VAL A 285 -8.55 10.23 -33.94
C VAL A 285 -7.12 10.80 -33.66
N GLU A 286 -6.42 11.26 -34.67
CA GLU A 286 -5.04 11.77 -34.54
C GLU A 286 -4.90 12.97 -33.56
N LYS A 287 -5.88 13.89 -33.55
CA LYS A 287 -5.83 15.06 -32.64
C LYS A 287 -6.15 14.73 -31.18
N ILE A 288 -7.12 13.85 -30.93
CA ILE A 288 -7.50 13.44 -29.56
C ILE A 288 -6.38 12.56 -28.96
N GLY A 289 -5.69 11.77 -29.77
CA GLY A 289 -4.55 10.94 -29.34
C GLY A 289 -3.34 11.79 -28.87
N VAL A 290 -3.04 12.90 -29.57
CA VAL A 290 -1.92 13.78 -29.20
C VAL A 290 -2.20 14.52 -27.87
N GLU A 291 -3.41 15.00 -27.64
CA GLU A 291 -3.74 15.66 -26.38
C GLU A 291 -3.73 14.70 -25.18
N ARG A 292 -4.20 13.46 -25.37
CA ARG A 292 -4.11 12.40 -24.36
C ARG A 292 -2.64 12.03 -24.06
N ALA A 293 -1.83 11.83 -25.10
CA ALA A 293 -0.39 11.55 -24.94
C ALA A 293 0.33 12.68 -24.19
N ARG A 294 -0.03 13.96 -24.45
CA ARG A 294 0.50 15.11 -23.70
C ARG A 294 0.09 15.09 -22.24
N ALA A 295 -1.19 14.80 -21.96
CA ALA A 295 -1.68 14.71 -20.59
C ALA A 295 -1.01 13.54 -19.84
N ALA A 296 -0.89 12.38 -20.47
CA ALA A 296 -0.22 11.22 -19.91
C ALA A 296 1.28 11.48 -19.65
N ALA A 297 2.00 12.14 -20.56
CA ALA A 297 3.40 12.49 -20.39
C ALA A 297 3.65 13.44 -19.20
N ARG A 298 2.74 14.39 -18.96
CA ARG A 298 2.82 15.31 -17.82
C ARG A 298 2.56 14.63 -16.47
N GLN A 299 1.76 13.58 -16.46
CA GLN A 299 1.41 12.83 -15.24
C GLN A 299 2.36 11.66 -14.99
N ALA A 300 3.11 11.22 -16.02
CA ALA A 300 4.04 10.14 -15.90
C ALA A 300 5.28 10.53 -15.10
N SER A 301 5.78 9.59 -14.30
CA SER A 301 7.09 9.67 -13.65
C SER A 301 8.21 9.10 -14.52
N LEU A 302 7.85 8.27 -15.52
CA LEU A 302 8.75 7.67 -16.49
C LEU A 302 8.15 7.75 -17.89
N ALA A 303 8.89 8.26 -18.87
CA ALA A 303 8.58 8.11 -20.28
C ALA A 303 9.50 7.05 -20.92
N LEU A 304 8.90 6.04 -21.56
CA LEU A 304 9.59 5.09 -22.43
C LEU A 304 9.37 5.56 -23.86
N LEU A 305 10.37 6.20 -24.45
CA LEU A 305 10.36 6.64 -25.85
C LEU A 305 10.84 5.51 -26.73
N VAL A 306 9.98 5.02 -27.63
CA VAL A 306 10.30 3.95 -28.57
C VAL A 306 10.57 4.53 -29.94
N LEU A 307 11.77 4.31 -30.48
CA LEU A 307 12.21 4.71 -31.82
C LEU A 307 12.46 3.50 -32.68
N ASP A 308 12.21 3.62 -33.99
CA ASP A 308 12.55 2.60 -34.98
C ASP A 308 13.99 2.74 -35.42
N GLY A 309 14.88 1.86 -34.96
CA GLY A 309 16.29 1.86 -35.29
C GLY A 309 16.61 1.52 -36.78
N SER A 310 15.63 0.94 -37.52
CA SER A 310 15.78 0.51 -38.89
C SER A 310 15.42 1.58 -39.94
N SER A 311 14.91 2.75 -39.50
CA SER A 311 14.55 3.85 -40.41
C SER A 311 15.08 5.19 -39.88
N PRO A 312 15.39 6.18 -40.77
CA PRO A 312 15.79 7.51 -40.33
C PRO A 312 14.73 8.17 -39.44
N LEU A 313 15.20 9.02 -38.51
CA LEU A 313 14.28 9.80 -37.64
C LEU A 313 13.43 10.76 -38.47
N THR A 314 12.14 10.76 -38.20
CA THR A 314 11.13 11.60 -38.86
C THR A 314 10.72 12.79 -37.95
N GLU A 315 9.89 13.71 -38.46
CA GLU A 315 9.33 14.79 -37.66
C GLU A 315 8.44 14.25 -36.53
N ALA A 316 7.67 13.19 -36.79
CA ALA A 316 6.85 12.52 -35.75
C ALA A 316 7.72 11.92 -34.62
N ASP A 317 8.93 11.43 -34.92
CA ASP A 317 9.86 10.99 -33.88
C ASP A 317 10.35 12.17 -33.03
N ARG A 318 10.64 13.33 -33.66
CA ARG A 318 11.03 14.55 -32.92
C ARG A 318 9.92 15.10 -32.04
N GLU A 319 8.68 15.06 -32.50
CA GLU A 319 7.50 15.41 -31.68
C GLU A 319 7.37 14.47 -30.48
N ALA A 320 7.53 13.16 -30.68
CA ALA A 320 7.51 12.18 -29.59
C ALA A 320 8.66 12.41 -28.59
N MET A 321 9.87 12.74 -29.06
CA MET A 321 11.00 13.13 -28.21
C MET A 321 10.69 14.36 -27.35
N ALA A 322 10.09 15.40 -27.97
CA ALA A 322 9.71 16.62 -27.27
C ALA A 322 8.65 16.38 -26.18
N LEU A 323 7.70 15.46 -26.45
CA LEU A 323 6.70 15.04 -25.46
C LEU A 323 7.33 14.23 -24.33
N ALA A 324 8.21 13.29 -24.64
CA ALA A 324 8.87 12.44 -23.67
C ALA A 324 9.72 13.23 -22.64
N ARG A 325 10.29 14.35 -23.06
CA ARG A 325 11.05 15.28 -22.18
C ARG A 325 10.19 15.98 -21.11
N GLN A 326 8.86 15.88 -21.18
CA GLN A 326 7.99 16.44 -20.14
C GLN A 326 7.94 15.56 -18.88
N ALA A 327 8.29 14.29 -18.98
CA ALA A 327 8.42 13.40 -17.83
C ALA A 327 9.75 13.62 -17.10
N PRO A 328 9.78 13.50 -15.77
CA PRO A 328 11.00 13.69 -14.98
C PRO A 328 12.10 12.65 -15.28
N ASN A 329 11.72 11.43 -15.68
CA ASN A 329 12.66 10.40 -16.12
C ASN A 329 12.31 9.97 -17.56
N LEU A 330 13.32 9.89 -18.40
CA LEU A 330 13.19 9.49 -19.80
C LEU A 330 14.17 8.36 -20.12
N LEU A 331 13.65 7.33 -20.79
CA LEU A 331 14.42 6.21 -21.28
C LEU A 331 14.09 6.00 -22.77
N VAL A 332 15.11 6.02 -23.63
CA VAL A 332 14.97 5.87 -25.09
C VAL A 332 15.26 4.42 -25.48
N ALA A 333 14.26 3.74 -26.01
CA ALA A 333 14.36 2.39 -26.55
C ALA A 333 14.45 2.44 -28.06
N VAL A 334 15.65 2.21 -28.62
CA VAL A 334 15.88 2.09 -30.06
C VAL A 334 15.57 0.65 -30.46
N ASN A 335 14.34 0.45 -30.95
CA ASN A 335 13.78 -0.87 -31.26
C ASN A 335 14.19 -1.35 -32.66
N LYS A 336 13.96 -2.63 -32.94
CA LYS A 336 14.24 -3.34 -34.19
C LYS A 336 15.74 -3.49 -34.45
N SER A 337 16.53 -3.79 -33.41
CA SER A 337 17.96 -4.07 -33.51
C SER A 337 18.28 -5.30 -34.40
N ASP A 338 17.28 -6.15 -34.65
CA ASP A 338 17.32 -7.30 -35.58
C ASP A 338 17.32 -6.91 -37.06
N LEU A 339 17.14 -5.62 -37.40
CA LEU A 339 17.16 -5.08 -38.77
C LEU A 339 18.38 -4.19 -38.99
N PRO A 340 18.75 -3.92 -40.27
CA PRO A 340 19.83 -3.00 -40.57
C PRO A 340 19.60 -1.62 -39.94
N ARG A 341 20.60 -1.11 -39.25
CA ARG A 341 20.52 0.14 -38.50
C ARG A 341 20.55 1.37 -39.40
N ALA A 342 19.62 2.29 -39.26
CA ALA A 342 19.54 3.58 -39.92
C ALA A 342 19.68 4.79 -38.94
N VAL A 343 19.59 4.57 -37.65
CA VAL A 343 19.69 5.61 -36.60
C VAL A 343 21.07 5.57 -35.96
N ASP A 344 21.70 6.73 -35.81
CA ASP A 344 22.97 6.90 -35.11
C ASP A 344 22.72 6.96 -33.60
N ILE A 345 23.02 5.85 -32.89
CA ILE A 345 22.85 5.76 -31.42
C ILE A 345 23.82 6.69 -30.67
N GLY A 346 25.00 6.97 -31.23
CA GLY A 346 25.97 7.89 -30.63
C GLY A 346 25.36 9.28 -30.46
N ARG A 347 24.74 9.79 -31.53
CA ARG A 347 24.03 11.10 -31.46
C ARG A 347 22.86 11.11 -30.49
N LEU A 348 22.13 9.99 -30.37
CA LEU A 348 21.08 9.88 -29.38
C LEU A 348 21.63 9.86 -27.94
N ALA A 349 22.78 9.20 -27.73
CA ALA A 349 23.46 9.17 -26.44
C ALA A 349 24.08 10.53 -26.03
N ASP A 350 24.40 11.38 -27.01
CA ASP A 350 24.82 12.78 -26.77
C ASP A 350 23.60 13.66 -26.30
N GLU A 351 22.40 13.25 -26.69
CA GLU A 351 21.16 14.03 -26.43
C GLU A 351 20.35 13.50 -25.25
N PHE A 352 20.48 12.21 -24.91
CA PHE A 352 19.70 11.52 -23.86
C PHE A 352 20.62 10.65 -23.00
N ASP A 353 20.48 10.77 -21.68
CA ASP A 353 21.31 10.03 -20.69
C ASP A 353 21.11 8.51 -20.74
N ASN A 354 19.90 8.05 -21.12
CA ASN A 354 19.54 6.64 -21.08
C ASN A 354 19.01 6.18 -22.43
N VAL A 355 19.89 5.58 -23.25
CA VAL A 355 19.55 5.03 -24.57
C VAL A 355 19.86 3.53 -24.59
N VAL A 356 18.86 2.71 -24.92
CA VAL A 356 18.97 1.26 -24.98
C VAL A 356 18.58 0.78 -26.38
N SER A 357 19.44 -0.03 -27.02
CA SER A 357 19.13 -0.71 -28.28
C SER A 357 18.56 -2.09 -27.99
N LEU A 358 17.41 -2.42 -28.60
CA LEU A 358 16.73 -3.69 -28.38
C LEU A 358 15.92 -4.14 -29.59
N SER A 359 15.52 -5.40 -29.60
CA SER A 359 14.47 -5.92 -30.47
C SER A 359 13.32 -6.48 -29.61
N ALA A 360 12.22 -5.78 -29.59
CA ALA A 360 11.01 -6.25 -28.90
C ALA A 360 10.46 -7.55 -29.51
N ARG A 361 10.82 -7.88 -30.75
CA ARG A 361 10.41 -9.10 -31.44
C ARG A 361 11.20 -10.32 -31.00
N SER A 362 12.54 -10.21 -30.93
CA SER A 362 13.42 -11.31 -30.53
C SER A 362 13.67 -11.41 -29.04
N GLY A 363 13.37 -10.34 -28.28
CA GLY A 363 13.69 -10.21 -26.86
C GLY A 363 15.10 -9.73 -26.57
N GLU A 364 15.95 -9.53 -27.61
CA GLU A 364 17.32 -9.03 -27.46
C GLU A 364 17.31 -7.61 -26.86
N GLY A 365 18.15 -7.36 -25.86
CA GLY A 365 18.28 -6.05 -25.20
C GLY A 365 17.13 -5.69 -24.24
N VAL A 366 16.07 -6.48 -24.13
CA VAL A 366 14.97 -6.21 -23.19
C VAL A 366 15.46 -6.26 -21.73
N SER A 367 16.38 -7.18 -21.42
CA SER A 367 17.01 -7.22 -20.08
C SER A 367 17.76 -5.94 -19.74
N VAL A 368 18.48 -5.36 -20.70
CA VAL A 368 19.22 -4.09 -20.52
C VAL A 368 18.23 -2.94 -20.24
N LEU A 369 17.09 -2.93 -20.93
CA LEU A 369 16.01 -1.97 -20.65
C LEU A 369 15.47 -2.14 -19.22
N CYS A 370 15.24 -3.38 -18.79
CA CYS A 370 14.78 -3.69 -17.43
C CYS A 370 15.80 -3.24 -16.37
N ASP A 371 17.09 -3.48 -16.61
CA ASP A 371 18.17 -3.04 -15.72
C ASP A 371 18.26 -1.50 -15.65
N ALA A 372 18.10 -0.81 -16.78
CA ALA A 372 18.06 0.65 -16.85
C ALA A 372 16.86 1.23 -16.08
N ILE A 373 15.67 0.61 -16.17
CA ILE A 373 14.50 0.99 -15.36
C ILE A 373 14.80 0.78 -13.87
N GLY A 374 15.39 -0.37 -13.50
CA GLY A 374 15.78 -0.66 -12.12
C GLY A 374 16.78 0.34 -11.56
N ALA A 375 17.72 0.81 -12.37
CA ALA A 375 18.72 1.81 -11.97
C ALA A 375 18.11 3.21 -11.72
N LEU A 376 17.05 3.59 -12.47
CA LEU A 376 16.31 4.84 -12.25
C LEU A 376 15.53 4.84 -10.93
N TYR A 377 15.12 3.66 -10.47
CA TYR A 377 14.33 3.48 -9.24
C TYR A 377 15.03 2.49 -8.30
N PRO A 378 16.20 2.84 -7.76
CA PRO A 378 16.99 1.90 -6.97
C PRO A 378 16.20 1.35 -5.78
N ALA A 379 16.40 0.08 -5.50
CA ALA A 379 15.97 -0.56 -4.26
C ALA A 379 16.74 0.09 -3.10
N GLY A 380 16.28 1.23 -2.60
CA GLY A 380 17.07 2.11 -1.76
C GLY A 380 17.51 1.51 -0.44
N GLU A 381 18.60 2.05 0.08
CA GLU A 381 19.12 1.87 1.43
C GLU A 381 18.18 2.58 2.42
N GLY A 382 17.24 1.89 3.00
CA GLY A 382 16.37 2.38 4.06
C GLY A 382 15.88 1.19 4.89
N ARG A 383 15.63 1.40 6.17
CA ARG A 383 15.04 0.34 6.99
C ARG A 383 13.64 0.02 6.44
N PRO A 384 13.34 -1.25 6.13
CA PRO A 384 11.98 -1.64 5.77
C PRO A 384 11.00 -1.16 6.84
N GLY A 385 9.88 -0.58 6.39
CA GLY A 385 8.84 -0.09 7.29
C GLY A 385 8.95 1.38 7.70
N GLU A 386 9.99 2.13 7.30
CA GLU A 386 10.09 3.57 7.58
C GLU A 386 9.50 4.47 6.48
N LEU A 387 9.12 3.92 5.31
CA LEU A 387 8.62 4.72 4.21
C LEU A 387 7.16 5.13 4.44
N LEU A 388 6.84 6.41 4.26
CA LEU A 388 5.46 6.88 4.18
C LEU A 388 4.86 6.44 2.84
N THR A 389 3.75 5.68 2.86
CA THR A 389 3.18 5.07 1.65
C THR A 389 1.88 5.72 1.19
N ASN A 390 1.25 6.55 2.03
CA ASN A 390 0.00 7.19 1.66
C ASN A 390 -0.05 8.69 1.97
N ALA A 391 -0.93 9.41 1.26
CA ALA A 391 -1.03 10.87 1.33
C ALA A 391 -1.49 11.35 2.73
N ARG A 392 -2.33 10.58 3.45
CA ARG A 392 -2.75 10.90 4.81
C ARG A 392 -1.57 10.96 5.76
N GLN A 393 -0.67 9.95 5.68
CA GLN A 393 0.54 9.89 6.51
C GLN A 393 1.44 11.09 6.22
N ALA A 394 1.68 11.39 4.93
CA ALA A 394 2.52 12.52 4.53
C ALA A 394 1.92 13.88 4.93
N ASP A 395 0.61 14.05 4.84
CA ASP A 395 -0.08 15.26 5.28
C ASP A 395 0.07 15.48 6.79
N ALA A 396 -0.19 14.45 7.59
CA ALA A 396 -0.05 14.53 9.05
C ALA A 396 1.40 14.85 9.46
N VAL A 397 2.41 14.21 8.83
CA VAL A 397 3.82 14.51 9.07
C VAL A 397 4.17 15.95 8.64
N SER A 398 3.63 16.41 7.51
CA SER A 398 3.85 17.78 7.01
C SER A 398 3.27 18.84 7.95
N ARG A 399 2.05 18.61 8.48
CA ARG A 399 1.42 19.51 9.47
C ARG A 399 2.21 19.53 10.78
N ALA A 400 2.62 18.35 11.28
CA ALA A 400 3.46 18.25 12.47
C ALA A 400 4.80 18.98 12.28
N LEU A 401 5.45 18.83 11.13
CA LEU A 401 6.70 19.51 10.79
C LEU A 401 6.53 21.04 10.78
N ALA A 402 5.46 21.54 10.16
CA ALA A 402 5.16 22.97 10.14
C ALA A 402 4.98 23.54 11.56
N SER A 403 4.23 22.84 12.41
CA SER A 403 3.99 23.23 13.79
C SER A 403 5.26 23.17 14.65
N VAL A 404 6.11 22.14 14.50
CA VAL A 404 7.41 22.07 15.19
C VAL A 404 8.34 23.22 14.78
N ARG A 405 8.37 23.57 13.49
CA ARG A 405 9.14 24.73 12.99
C ARG A 405 8.66 26.05 13.57
N SER A 406 7.33 26.22 13.66
CA SER A 406 6.72 27.41 14.28
C SER A 406 7.09 27.49 15.75
N ALA A 407 6.91 26.42 16.52
CA ALA A 407 7.28 26.36 17.94
C ALA A 407 8.76 26.68 18.17
N ARG A 408 9.65 26.10 17.36
CA ARG A 408 11.11 26.37 17.45
C ARG A 408 11.45 27.81 17.12
N SER A 409 10.80 28.39 16.10
CA SER A 409 11.01 29.79 15.72
C SER A 409 10.53 30.72 16.82
N ALA A 410 9.33 30.50 17.36
CA ALA A 410 8.77 31.27 18.46
C ALA A 410 9.70 31.26 19.70
N LEU A 411 10.20 30.07 20.05
CA LEU A 411 11.14 29.91 21.14
C LEU A 411 12.46 30.64 20.89
N ARG A 412 12.99 30.63 19.65
CA ARG A 412 14.25 31.33 19.28
C ARG A 412 14.16 32.84 19.38
N ILE A 413 13.02 33.41 19.04
CA ILE A 413 12.83 34.89 19.12
C ILE A 413 12.34 35.36 20.49
N GLY A 414 12.16 34.44 21.44
CA GLY A 414 11.78 34.75 22.82
C GLY A 414 10.31 35.09 22.98
N MET A 415 9.41 34.49 22.17
CA MET A 415 7.98 34.62 22.37
C MET A 415 7.54 33.99 23.68
N THR A 416 6.36 34.37 24.11
CA THR A 416 5.76 33.84 25.33
C THR A 416 5.53 32.33 25.23
N PRO A 417 5.65 31.65 26.35
CA PRO A 417 5.56 30.19 26.40
C PRO A 417 4.28 29.60 25.83
N ASP A 418 3.15 30.27 25.98
CA ASP A 418 1.84 29.87 25.47
C ASP A 418 1.80 29.72 23.94
N VAL A 419 2.56 30.54 23.21
CA VAL A 419 2.68 30.41 21.73
C VAL A 419 3.43 29.12 21.36
N VAL A 420 4.53 28.84 22.05
CA VAL A 420 5.31 27.61 21.83
C VAL A 420 4.49 26.36 22.16
N LEU A 421 3.69 26.44 23.25
CA LEU A 421 2.81 25.36 23.68
C LEU A 421 1.73 25.06 22.62
N THR A 422 1.03 26.09 22.14
CA THR A 422 0.00 25.95 21.10
C THR A 422 0.53 25.23 19.86
N ASP A 423 1.70 25.61 19.39
CA ASP A 423 2.32 24.99 18.23
C ASP A 423 2.77 23.52 18.53
N ALA A 424 3.31 23.27 19.73
CA ALA A 424 3.69 21.91 20.15
C ALA A 424 2.46 20.98 20.27
N GLU A 425 1.34 21.48 20.79
CA GLU A 425 0.07 20.74 20.86
C GLU A 425 -0.49 20.43 19.48
N ALA A 426 -0.44 21.39 18.54
CA ALA A 426 -0.85 21.16 17.15
C ALA A 426 0.02 20.08 16.47
N ALA A 427 1.32 20.03 16.78
CA ALA A 427 2.19 18.96 16.31
C ALA A 427 1.80 17.60 16.91
N LEU A 428 1.50 17.54 18.20
CA LEU A 428 1.05 16.32 18.89
C LEU A 428 -0.29 15.82 18.33
N GLU A 429 -1.23 16.71 18.04
CA GLU A 429 -2.51 16.36 17.41
C GLU A 429 -2.29 15.71 16.05
N ALA A 430 -1.49 16.35 15.18
CA ALA A 430 -1.17 15.81 13.87
C ALA A 430 -0.47 14.44 13.93
N LEU A 431 0.47 14.24 14.85
CA LEU A 431 1.13 12.95 15.07
C LEU A 431 0.17 11.91 15.69
N GLY A 432 -0.75 12.35 16.55
CA GLY A 432 -1.78 11.51 17.15
C GLY A 432 -2.73 10.91 16.11
N GLU A 433 -3.00 11.63 15.00
CA GLU A 433 -3.77 11.10 13.87
C GLU A 433 -3.07 9.92 13.16
N LEU A 434 -1.74 9.86 13.16
CA LEU A 434 -1.00 8.78 12.51
C LEU A 434 -1.23 7.43 13.18
N ASN A 435 -1.18 7.40 14.51
CA ASN A 435 -1.36 6.18 15.28
C ASN A 435 -2.80 5.94 15.75
N GLY A 436 -3.71 6.89 15.46
CA GLY A 436 -5.13 6.77 15.78
C GLY A 436 -5.53 7.23 17.18
N LYS A 437 -4.65 7.94 17.93
CA LYS A 437 -4.98 8.46 19.27
C LYS A 437 -6.00 9.61 19.25
N HIS A 438 -5.99 10.42 18.17
CA HIS A 438 -6.85 11.60 17.97
C HIS A 438 -7.52 11.56 16.60
N ILE A 439 -8.26 10.49 16.31
CA ILE A 439 -8.89 10.30 15.01
C ILE A 439 -10.41 10.29 15.13
N ARG A 440 -11.08 10.93 14.17
CA ARG A 440 -12.55 10.97 14.12
C ARG A 440 -13.10 9.65 13.57
N ASP A 441 -14.26 9.24 14.10
CA ASP A 441 -14.92 7.96 13.72
C ASP A 441 -15.23 7.85 12.22
N ASP A 442 -15.58 8.97 11.55
CA ASP A 442 -15.85 8.99 10.11
C ASP A 442 -14.59 8.68 9.27
N LEU A 443 -13.42 9.14 9.72
CA LEU A 443 -12.14 8.82 9.06
C LEU A 443 -11.75 7.36 9.27
N ILE A 444 -11.95 6.82 10.48
CA ILE A 444 -11.76 5.39 10.76
C ILE A 444 -12.62 4.55 9.80
N GLN A 445 -13.91 4.89 9.65
CA GLN A 445 -14.79 4.18 8.73
C GLN A 445 -14.30 4.27 7.28
N THR A 446 -13.84 5.43 6.85
CA THR A 446 -13.34 5.64 5.48
C THR A 446 -12.08 4.81 5.20
N ILE A 447 -11.14 4.73 6.14
CA ILE A 447 -9.91 3.93 6.00
C ILE A 447 -10.29 2.44 5.84
N PHE A 448 -11.10 1.90 6.76
CA PHE A 448 -11.43 0.48 6.76
C PHE A 448 -12.41 0.07 5.64
N SER A 449 -13.19 0.99 5.07
CA SER A 449 -14.09 0.68 3.93
C SER A 449 -13.35 0.27 2.67
N ARG A 450 -12.06 0.57 2.55
CA ARG A 450 -11.20 0.20 1.42
C ARG A 450 -10.65 -1.22 1.52
N PHE A 451 -10.81 -1.88 2.66
CA PHE A 451 -10.31 -3.24 2.88
C PHE A 451 -11.29 -4.28 2.31
N CYS A 452 -10.77 -5.44 1.93
CA CYS A 452 -11.58 -6.57 1.53
C CYS A 452 -12.43 -7.09 2.68
N VAL A 453 -13.59 -7.70 2.36
CA VAL A 453 -14.41 -8.45 3.32
C VAL A 453 -13.60 -9.66 3.79
N GLY A 454 -13.59 -9.92 5.10
CA GLY A 454 -12.81 -11.02 5.70
C GLY A 454 -11.46 -10.59 6.33
N LYS A 455 -11.12 -9.29 6.21
CA LYS A 455 -9.94 -8.67 6.84
C LYS A 455 -10.32 -7.60 7.87
#